data_a98fd2be50f13600f796ebce400e4629
#
_entry.id   a98fd2be50f13600f796ebce400e4629
#
_cell.length_a   1.000
_cell.length_b   1.000
_cell.length_c   1.000
_cell.angle_alpha   90.00
_cell.angle_beta   90.00
_cell.angle_gamma   90.00
#
_symmetry.space_group_name_H-M   'P 1'
#
loop_
_entity.id
_entity.type
_entity.pdbx_description
1 polymer ?
#
loop_
_entity_poly.entity_id
_entity_poly.type
_entity_poly.pdbx_seq_one_letter_code
_entity_poly.pdbx_strand_id
1 'polypeptide(L)'
;MAVKENPVKVKLGDDIYDLASNITCDNGLNSKTFKYTSSDNSYMIVDNLIQINKVGTTTITAKFGGNDSYKPAEVSYTFEVEDPRTTDADFKFAAESYSADLAEATDGIVTFNAANVLQNHNNLKVTYTISPKDENVDIDAPTGDVIISKRGTYTITATGAATGTYKETTATCTLKVINSAVEETSIEFVAGVDKGKNSTSTTGDAVEKGCVMISSNKAALGRDADYRFYNSTHTISTKIGKITKIEFIGNDIDYPLTNLISADNNYTYTGQLYGVWVGSAKEVVFTNGKQVRATNIIVTVEVPKAKNYTLDETKKDNVIETYENANVTLQRTLSKDYWNTFCVPFALDAEQVTQYFGEGTQLRTYEGRCENNIVYFATVDNIEAGKPYIMKPGNAVVQNPTFEGVSMVATGLDENGNPQAVGDASTVQMKGIYNQILLNTDKTELFLGDNDLFYYPIDDIDARTIGGLRAYFIVPQGTDIKKLRSNLDGTPTSLDTIFDTEESNAPVYNLQGQCVGNSLRALKSGIYIQNGKKVVVK
;
A
#
# COMPACT_ATOMS: atom_id res chain seq x y z
N MET A 1 -66.80 -12.38 48.45
CA MET A 1 -65.85 -12.54 47.32
C MET A 1 -64.44 -12.63 47.84
N ALA A 2 -63.70 -13.67 47.46
CA ALA A 2 -62.27 -13.78 47.76
C ALA A 2 -61.52 -14.39 46.56
N VAL A 3 -60.25 -14.13 46.50
CA VAL A 3 -59.35 -14.67 45.50
C VAL A 3 -58.77 -15.97 46.04
N LYS A 4 -58.65 -17.03 45.17
CA LYS A 4 -58.06 -18.31 45.55
C LYS A 4 -56.56 -18.27 45.52
N GLU A 5 -55.99 -17.65 44.42
CA GLU A 5 -54.57 -17.55 44.18
C GLU A 5 -54.19 -16.11 43.81
N ASN A 6 -53.06 -15.64 44.34
CA ASN A 6 -52.50 -14.34 44.01
C ASN A 6 -50.94 -14.37 44.19
N PRO A 7 -50.17 -14.35 43.07
CA PRO A 7 -50.56 -14.23 41.68
C PRO A 7 -51.14 -15.56 41.10
N VAL A 8 -52.03 -15.43 40.13
CA VAL A 8 -52.39 -16.52 39.21
C VAL A 8 -51.28 -16.59 38.16
N LYS A 9 -50.68 -17.75 37.99
CA LYS A 9 -49.62 -18.00 37.02
C LYS A 9 -50.11 -18.92 35.92
N VAL A 10 -49.96 -18.47 34.68
CA VAL A 10 -50.27 -19.23 33.45
C VAL A 10 -49.08 -19.16 32.50
N LYS A 11 -49.02 -20.00 31.51
CA LYS A 11 -47.94 -20.02 30.52
C LYS A 11 -48.38 -19.46 29.19
N LEU A 12 -47.52 -18.74 28.52
CA LEU A 12 -47.71 -18.39 27.13
C LEU A 12 -47.86 -19.67 26.30
N GLY A 13 -48.95 -19.78 25.49
CA GLY A 13 -49.31 -20.99 24.76
C GLY A 13 -50.51 -21.74 25.36
N ASP A 14 -50.93 -21.41 26.61
CA ASP A 14 -52.24 -21.74 27.08
C ASP A 14 -53.24 -20.82 26.34
N ASP A 15 -54.29 -21.38 25.71
CA ASP A 15 -55.16 -20.55 24.86
C ASP A 15 -55.97 -19.53 25.63
N ILE A 16 -56.70 -19.99 26.65
CA ILE A 16 -57.68 -19.19 27.39
C ILE A 16 -57.66 -19.60 28.87
N TYR A 17 -57.81 -18.63 29.77
CA TYR A 17 -57.98 -18.87 31.20
C TYR A 17 -59.33 -18.35 31.67
N ASP A 18 -60.06 -19.15 32.46
CA ASP A 18 -61.32 -18.78 33.10
C ASP A 18 -61.09 -18.00 34.39
N LEU A 19 -61.17 -16.66 34.34
CA LEU A 19 -60.95 -15.74 35.47
C LEU A 19 -61.93 -16.04 36.63
N ALA A 20 -63.10 -16.54 36.32
CA ALA A 20 -64.12 -16.90 37.34
C ALA A 20 -63.66 -18.07 38.21
N SER A 21 -62.81 -18.96 37.68
CA SER A 21 -62.23 -20.10 38.43
C SER A 21 -61.39 -19.66 39.65
N ASN A 22 -60.83 -18.45 39.64
CA ASN A 22 -60.02 -17.92 40.73
C ASN A 22 -60.84 -17.13 41.80
N ILE A 23 -62.12 -17.00 41.60
CA ILE A 23 -63.01 -16.29 42.53
C ILE A 23 -63.81 -17.23 43.36
N THR A 24 -63.82 -17.07 44.68
CA THR A 24 -64.77 -17.72 45.61
C THR A 24 -65.84 -16.73 46.06
N CYS A 25 -67.03 -17.14 46.09
CA CYS A 25 -68.19 -16.38 46.60
C CYS A 25 -69.15 -17.28 47.35
N ASP A 26 -69.81 -16.72 48.36
CA ASP A 26 -70.74 -17.43 49.23
C ASP A 26 -72.14 -17.52 48.62
N ASN A 27 -72.86 -18.51 49.05
CA ASN A 27 -74.31 -18.61 48.92
C ASN A 27 -74.88 -18.47 47.51
N GLY A 28 -74.29 -19.16 46.55
CA GLY A 28 -74.90 -19.34 45.26
C GLY A 28 -74.71 -18.23 44.25
N LEU A 29 -73.91 -17.28 44.51
CA LEU A 29 -73.50 -16.30 43.51
C LEU A 29 -72.63 -16.99 42.47
N ASN A 30 -72.92 -16.72 41.20
CA ASN A 30 -72.13 -17.26 40.07
C ASN A 30 -71.05 -16.27 39.64
N SER A 31 -69.80 -16.58 39.97
CA SER A 31 -68.64 -15.74 39.59
C SER A 31 -68.50 -15.50 38.08
N LYS A 32 -69.00 -16.37 37.25
CA LYS A 32 -69.04 -16.20 35.78
C LYS A 32 -69.84 -15.00 35.29
N THR A 33 -70.78 -14.48 36.14
CA THR A 33 -71.62 -13.32 35.82
C THR A 33 -71.01 -12.01 36.27
N PHE A 34 -69.83 -12.03 36.88
CA PHE A 34 -69.11 -10.81 37.30
C PHE A 34 -68.49 -10.11 36.13
N LYS A 35 -68.25 -8.82 36.24
CA LYS A 35 -67.50 -8.05 35.28
C LYS A 35 -66.01 -8.15 35.60
N TYR A 36 -65.24 -8.64 34.61
CA TYR A 36 -63.77 -8.75 34.69
C TYR A 36 -63.13 -7.65 33.88
N THR A 37 -62.07 -7.03 34.41
CA THR A 37 -61.25 -6.04 33.73
C THR A 37 -59.78 -6.26 34.02
N SER A 38 -58.94 -5.95 33.06
CA SER A 38 -57.48 -5.96 33.17
C SER A 38 -56.98 -4.54 33.29
N SER A 39 -55.97 -4.29 34.09
CA SER A 39 -55.25 -3.02 34.15
C SER A 39 -54.43 -2.78 32.86
N ASP A 40 -54.11 -3.80 32.09
CA ASP A 40 -53.48 -3.73 30.79
C ASP A 40 -54.49 -4.08 29.68
N ASN A 41 -54.89 -3.07 28.92
CA ASN A 41 -55.89 -3.19 27.86
C ASN A 41 -55.45 -4.07 26.69
N SER A 42 -54.19 -4.51 26.63
CA SER A 42 -53.72 -5.45 25.59
C SER A 42 -54.10 -6.91 25.87
N TYR A 43 -54.57 -7.22 27.08
CA TYR A 43 -55.19 -8.50 27.37
C TYR A 43 -56.69 -8.45 27.03
N MET A 44 -57.08 -9.28 26.07
CA MET A 44 -58.48 -9.35 25.68
C MET A 44 -59.27 -10.23 26.66
N ILE A 45 -60.30 -9.62 27.28
CA ILE A 45 -61.25 -10.34 28.16
C ILE A 45 -62.62 -10.31 27.49
N VAL A 46 -63.21 -11.48 27.33
CA VAL A 46 -64.59 -11.66 26.87
C VAL A 46 -65.33 -12.41 27.96
N ASP A 47 -66.35 -11.77 28.56
CA ASP A 47 -67.07 -12.26 29.74
C ASP A 47 -66.09 -12.53 30.93
N ASN A 48 -65.90 -13.80 31.27
CA ASN A 48 -64.96 -14.25 32.31
C ASN A 48 -63.71 -14.94 31.75
N LEU A 49 -63.46 -14.90 30.43
CA LEU A 49 -62.36 -15.57 29.76
C LEU A 49 -61.30 -14.53 29.33
N ILE A 50 -60.06 -14.76 29.69
CA ILE A 50 -58.92 -13.97 29.24
C ILE A 50 -58.09 -14.78 28.21
N GLN A 51 -57.75 -14.13 27.07
CA GLN A 51 -56.90 -14.71 26.07
C GLN A 51 -55.43 -14.51 26.46
N ILE A 52 -54.64 -15.61 26.42
CA ILE A 52 -53.21 -15.59 26.80
C ILE A 52 -52.37 -15.46 25.51
N ASN A 53 -52.08 -14.22 25.11
CA ASN A 53 -51.41 -13.89 23.84
C ASN A 53 -50.06 -13.22 23.99
N LYS A 54 -49.67 -12.82 25.21
CA LYS A 54 -48.36 -12.19 25.48
C LYS A 54 -47.90 -12.50 26.91
N VAL A 55 -46.58 -12.44 27.10
CA VAL A 55 -45.90 -12.50 28.40
C VAL A 55 -46.07 -11.17 29.14
N GLY A 56 -46.24 -11.25 30.44
CA GLY A 56 -46.28 -10.05 31.30
C GLY A 56 -47.18 -10.24 32.49
N THR A 57 -47.35 -9.18 33.26
CA THR A 57 -48.15 -9.14 34.48
C THR A 57 -49.21 -8.06 34.37
N THR A 58 -50.44 -8.40 34.75
CA THR A 58 -51.56 -7.46 34.82
C THR A 58 -52.37 -7.67 36.09
N THR A 59 -53.10 -6.65 36.50
CA THR A 59 -54.07 -6.77 37.60
C THR A 59 -55.44 -7.04 37.02
N ILE A 60 -56.03 -8.16 37.42
CA ILE A 60 -57.43 -8.50 37.10
C ILE A 60 -58.31 -8.03 38.24
N THR A 61 -59.36 -7.30 37.91
CA THR A 61 -60.40 -6.90 38.84
C THR A 61 -61.73 -7.58 38.50
N ALA A 62 -62.26 -8.34 39.43
CA ALA A 62 -63.57 -8.96 39.37
C ALA A 62 -64.57 -8.11 40.16
N LYS A 63 -65.66 -7.66 39.51
CA LYS A 63 -66.63 -6.77 40.08
C LYS A 63 -68.02 -7.37 40.01
N PHE A 64 -68.66 -7.50 41.16
CA PHE A 64 -70.04 -7.81 41.32
C PHE A 64 -70.85 -6.53 41.54
N GLY A 65 -71.88 -6.27 40.74
CA GLY A 65 -72.67 -5.04 40.76
C GLY A 65 -73.71 -4.95 41.91
N GLY A 66 -73.88 -6.04 42.66
CA GLY A 66 -74.90 -6.14 43.68
C GLY A 66 -76.24 -6.74 43.12
N ASN A 67 -77.08 -7.18 44.01
CA ASN A 67 -78.50 -7.61 43.73
C ASN A 67 -79.35 -7.35 44.99
N ASP A 68 -80.61 -7.77 44.98
CA ASP A 68 -81.56 -7.60 46.08
C ASP A 68 -81.09 -8.20 47.42
N SER A 69 -80.16 -9.17 47.37
CA SER A 69 -79.70 -9.90 48.56
C SER A 69 -78.26 -9.52 48.96
N TYR A 70 -77.47 -8.97 48.07
CA TYR A 70 -76.03 -8.71 48.30
C TYR A 70 -75.59 -7.33 47.77
N LYS A 71 -74.76 -6.67 48.58
CA LYS A 71 -74.12 -5.37 48.20
C LYS A 71 -73.10 -5.56 47.11
N PRO A 72 -72.85 -4.51 46.31
CA PRO A 72 -71.70 -4.52 45.38
C PRO A 72 -70.41 -4.87 46.08
N ALA A 73 -69.55 -5.62 45.39
CA ALA A 73 -68.20 -5.99 45.88
C ALA A 73 -67.20 -6.11 44.71
N GLU A 74 -65.96 -5.83 44.97
CA GLU A 74 -64.89 -6.08 44.02
C GLU A 74 -63.67 -6.71 44.69
N VAL A 75 -62.88 -7.43 43.93
CA VAL A 75 -61.59 -7.99 44.36
C VAL A 75 -60.63 -8.00 43.19
N SER A 76 -59.38 -7.74 43.48
CA SER A 76 -58.33 -7.76 42.46
C SER A 76 -57.22 -8.74 42.82
N TYR A 77 -56.61 -9.27 41.79
CA TYR A 77 -55.44 -10.14 41.92
C TYR A 77 -54.47 -9.95 40.76
N THR A 78 -53.23 -10.33 40.97
CA THR A 78 -52.18 -10.34 39.95
C THR A 78 -52.33 -11.57 39.04
N PHE A 79 -52.32 -11.34 37.73
CA PHE A 79 -52.30 -12.35 36.72
C PHE A 79 -50.99 -12.29 35.97
N GLU A 80 -50.18 -13.35 36.01
CA GLU A 80 -48.83 -13.42 35.48
C GLU A 80 -48.80 -14.48 34.36
N VAL A 81 -48.42 -14.06 33.17
CA VAL A 81 -48.15 -14.95 32.04
C VAL A 81 -46.64 -15.15 31.90
N GLU A 82 -46.20 -16.36 32.21
CA GLU A 82 -44.79 -16.75 32.11
C GLU A 82 -44.49 -17.27 30.70
N ASP A 83 -43.26 -16.97 30.25
CA ASP A 83 -42.74 -17.55 29.00
C ASP A 83 -42.08 -18.90 29.31
N PRO A 84 -42.71 -20.04 28.92
CA PRO A 84 -42.14 -21.35 29.18
C PRO A 84 -40.94 -21.71 28.33
N ARG A 85 -40.68 -20.90 27.29
CA ARG A 85 -39.55 -21.12 26.39
C ARG A 85 -38.23 -20.86 27.11
N THR A 86 -37.21 -21.64 26.78
CA THR A 86 -35.86 -21.51 27.32
C THR A 86 -34.92 -20.85 26.31
N THR A 87 -33.78 -20.43 26.76
CA THR A 87 -32.69 -20.05 25.86
C THR A 87 -32.01 -21.31 25.34
N ASP A 88 -31.70 -21.37 24.05
CA ASP A 88 -30.93 -22.48 23.50
C ASP A 88 -29.45 -22.35 23.89
N ALA A 89 -29.02 -23.13 24.87
CA ALA A 89 -27.66 -23.11 25.38
C ALA A 89 -26.61 -23.66 24.39
N ASP A 90 -27.08 -24.43 23.40
CA ASP A 90 -26.22 -25.01 22.37
C ASP A 90 -26.12 -24.13 21.12
N PHE A 91 -26.83 -23.00 21.09
CA PHE A 91 -26.68 -22.00 20.05
C PHE A 91 -25.46 -21.12 20.32
N LYS A 92 -24.31 -21.49 19.75
CA LYS A 92 -23.03 -20.81 19.99
C LYS A 92 -22.06 -21.04 18.84
N PHE A 93 -21.08 -20.17 18.69
CA PHE A 93 -19.96 -20.43 17.80
C PHE A 93 -19.02 -21.50 18.38
N ALA A 94 -18.39 -22.29 17.52
CA ALA A 94 -17.48 -23.36 17.91
C ALA A 94 -16.22 -22.83 18.62
N ALA A 95 -15.83 -21.57 18.36
CA ALA A 95 -14.78 -20.85 19.05
C ALA A 95 -15.18 -19.39 19.29
N GLU A 96 -14.60 -18.76 20.30
CA GLU A 96 -14.83 -17.34 20.61
C GLU A 96 -14.16 -16.40 19.60
N SER A 97 -13.09 -16.88 18.93
CA SER A 97 -12.37 -16.09 17.95
C SER A 97 -11.84 -16.92 16.78
N TYR A 98 -11.78 -16.28 15.63
CA TYR A 98 -11.20 -16.78 14.40
C TYR A 98 -10.20 -15.75 13.86
N SER A 99 -9.26 -16.18 13.01
CA SER A 99 -8.33 -15.29 12.32
C SER A 99 -8.28 -15.61 10.84
N ALA A 100 -8.06 -14.58 10.03
CA ALA A 100 -7.82 -14.70 8.61
C ALA A 100 -6.71 -13.73 8.20
N ASP A 101 -6.00 -14.03 7.11
CA ASP A 101 -4.87 -13.25 6.64
C ASP A 101 -5.12 -12.74 5.21
N LEU A 102 -5.11 -11.42 5.03
CA LEU A 102 -5.24 -10.78 3.71
C LEU A 102 -4.08 -11.13 2.76
N ALA A 103 -2.92 -11.49 3.32
CA ALA A 103 -1.77 -11.91 2.52
C ALA A 103 -1.97 -13.27 1.83
N GLU A 104 -2.81 -14.13 2.40
CA GLU A 104 -3.17 -15.44 1.87
C GLU A 104 -4.45 -15.42 1.04
N ALA A 105 -5.13 -14.28 1.02
CA ALA A 105 -6.44 -14.11 0.38
C ALA A 105 -6.30 -13.88 -1.13
N THR A 106 -7.25 -14.42 -1.91
CA THR A 106 -7.33 -14.15 -3.34
C THR A 106 -7.77 -12.70 -3.57
N ASP A 107 -7.05 -11.98 -4.40
CA ASP A 107 -7.30 -10.56 -4.72
C ASP A 107 -7.40 -9.63 -3.50
N GLY A 108 -6.74 -10.01 -2.38
CA GLY A 108 -6.75 -9.23 -1.15
C GLY A 108 -8.09 -9.22 -0.42
N ILE A 109 -8.96 -10.20 -0.70
CA ILE A 109 -10.28 -10.33 -0.11
C ILE A 109 -10.36 -11.62 0.72
N VAL A 110 -10.52 -11.47 2.02
CA VAL A 110 -10.84 -12.57 2.93
C VAL A 110 -12.32 -12.94 2.78
N THR A 111 -12.57 -14.22 2.58
CA THR A 111 -13.92 -14.81 2.67
C THR A 111 -13.99 -15.72 3.90
N PHE A 112 -15.07 -15.59 4.68
CA PHE A 112 -15.32 -16.39 5.87
C PHE A 112 -16.82 -16.70 5.93
N ASN A 113 -17.20 -17.93 6.21
CA ASN A 113 -18.61 -18.28 6.39
C ASN A 113 -18.92 -18.54 7.86
N ALA A 114 -19.72 -17.67 8.47
CA ALA A 114 -20.11 -17.73 9.88
C ALA A 114 -21.01 -18.92 10.19
N ALA A 115 -21.84 -19.36 9.24
CA ALA A 115 -22.74 -20.49 9.43
C ALA A 115 -21.97 -21.81 9.58
N ASN A 116 -20.82 -21.96 8.91
CA ASN A 116 -20.02 -23.18 9.00
C ASN A 116 -19.40 -23.42 10.38
N VAL A 117 -19.31 -22.37 11.20
CA VAL A 117 -18.71 -22.42 12.53
C VAL A 117 -19.70 -22.19 13.66
N LEU A 118 -20.98 -21.98 13.32
CA LEU A 118 -22.09 -21.86 14.27
C LEU A 118 -22.65 -23.25 14.63
N GLN A 119 -22.76 -23.56 15.89
CA GLN A 119 -23.50 -24.72 16.40
C GLN A 119 -24.96 -24.31 16.54
N ASN A 120 -25.82 -24.90 15.71
CA ASN A 120 -27.26 -24.65 15.68
C ASN A 120 -27.99 -26.01 15.58
N HIS A 121 -27.86 -26.82 16.62
CA HIS A 121 -28.37 -28.21 16.66
C HIS A 121 -29.90 -28.26 16.60
N ASN A 122 -30.55 -27.19 17.02
CA ASN A 122 -32.02 -27.09 17.03
C ASN A 122 -32.59 -26.48 15.74
N ASN A 123 -31.75 -26.24 14.71
CA ASN A 123 -32.13 -25.73 13.39
C ASN A 123 -32.95 -24.43 13.46
N LEU A 124 -32.57 -23.51 14.35
CA LEU A 124 -33.19 -22.20 14.39
C LEU A 124 -32.93 -21.45 13.07
N LYS A 125 -33.90 -20.67 12.61
CA LYS A 125 -33.66 -19.76 11.49
C LYS A 125 -32.70 -18.63 11.95
N VAL A 126 -31.54 -18.50 11.30
CA VAL A 126 -30.49 -17.57 11.74
C VAL A 126 -30.42 -16.39 10.80
N THR A 127 -30.11 -15.24 11.38
CA THR A 127 -29.65 -14.05 10.68
C THR A 127 -28.29 -13.59 11.25
N TYR A 128 -27.44 -13.07 10.38
CA TYR A 128 -26.09 -12.68 10.74
C TYR A 128 -25.88 -11.19 10.59
N THR A 129 -25.05 -10.60 11.48
CA THR A 129 -24.58 -9.22 11.37
C THR A 129 -23.10 -9.15 11.72
N ILE A 130 -22.41 -8.11 11.24
CA ILE A 130 -21.00 -7.85 11.52
C ILE A 130 -20.80 -6.39 11.96
N SER A 131 -19.88 -6.17 12.89
CA SER A 131 -19.53 -4.83 13.37
C SER A 131 -18.03 -4.73 13.69
N PRO A 132 -17.34 -3.61 13.35
CA PRO A 132 -17.84 -2.52 12.53
C PRO A 132 -18.11 -2.95 11.08
N LYS A 133 -19.06 -2.30 10.41
CA LYS A 133 -19.38 -2.48 9.00
C LYS A 133 -19.09 -1.21 8.23
N ASP A 134 -18.37 -1.31 7.11
CA ASP A 134 -18.10 -0.22 6.18
C ASP A 134 -18.08 -0.75 4.74
N GLU A 135 -17.63 0.03 3.77
CA GLU A 135 -17.54 -0.38 2.36
C GLU A 135 -16.56 -1.54 2.09
N ASN A 136 -15.65 -1.83 3.02
CA ASN A 136 -14.65 -2.90 2.93
C ASN A 136 -15.05 -4.16 3.71
N VAL A 137 -16.22 -4.14 4.37
CA VAL A 137 -16.66 -5.18 5.30
C VAL A 137 -18.15 -5.43 5.13
N ASP A 138 -18.50 -6.60 4.65
CA ASP A 138 -19.90 -7.00 4.47
C ASP A 138 -20.15 -8.42 4.97
N ILE A 139 -21.42 -8.71 5.30
CA ILE A 139 -21.92 -10.03 5.62
C ILE A 139 -23.31 -10.23 4.99
N ASP A 140 -23.49 -11.35 4.32
CA ASP A 140 -24.82 -11.78 3.88
C ASP A 140 -25.62 -12.27 5.07
N ALA A 141 -26.68 -11.56 5.41
CA ALA A 141 -27.44 -11.83 6.61
C ALA A 141 -28.10 -13.22 6.65
N PRO A 142 -28.63 -13.79 5.55
CA PRO A 142 -29.18 -15.15 5.52
C PRO A 142 -28.14 -16.27 5.56
N THR A 143 -27.01 -16.12 4.87
CA THR A 143 -26.03 -17.21 4.67
C THR A 143 -24.85 -17.14 5.63
N GLY A 144 -24.57 -15.96 6.20
CA GLY A 144 -23.41 -15.73 7.05
C GLY A 144 -22.08 -15.64 6.26
N ASP A 145 -22.16 -15.46 4.93
CA ASP A 145 -20.96 -15.22 4.10
C ASP A 145 -20.41 -13.83 4.37
N VAL A 146 -19.15 -13.78 4.79
CA VAL A 146 -18.42 -12.56 5.12
C VAL A 146 -17.39 -12.26 4.05
N ILE A 147 -17.27 -10.99 3.65
CA ILE A 147 -16.30 -10.47 2.71
C ILE A 147 -15.57 -9.29 3.38
N ILE A 148 -14.24 -9.36 3.49
CA ILE A 148 -13.42 -8.32 4.14
C ILE A 148 -12.17 -8.07 3.32
N SER A 149 -11.92 -6.79 2.97
CA SER A 149 -10.70 -6.32 2.29
C SER A 149 -9.81 -5.42 3.17
N LYS A 150 -10.10 -5.33 4.47
CA LYS A 150 -9.42 -4.43 5.41
C LYS A 150 -9.03 -5.16 6.69
N ARG A 151 -7.81 -4.88 7.20
CA ARG A 151 -7.39 -5.35 8.53
C ARG A 151 -8.31 -4.81 9.62
N GLY A 152 -8.56 -5.62 10.63
CA GLY A 152 -9.36 -5.19 11.76
C GLY A 152 -9.79 -6.35 12.65
N THR A 153 -10.53 -5.99 13.67
CA THR A 153 -11.20 -6.95 14.55
C THR A 153 -12.70 -6.72 14.44
N TYR A 154 -13.41 -7.75 14.05
CA TYR A 154 -14.84 -7.70 13.73
C TYR A 154 -15.60 -8.62 14.64
N THR A 155 -16.76 -8.15 15.14
CA THR A 155 -17.68 -9.00 15.90
C THR A 155 -18.78 -9.47 14.97
N ILE A 156 -18.91 -10.78 14.83
CA ILE A 156 -20.01 -11.42 14.11
C ILE A 156 -21.04 -11.83 15.14
N THR A 157 -22.31 -11.47 14.89
CA THR A 157 -23.44 -11.85 15.72
C THR A 157 -24.40 -12.70 14.90
N ALA A 158 -24.70 -13.89 15.40
CA ALA A 158 -25.75 -14.77 14.89
C ALA A 158 -26.98 -14.62 15.78
N THR A 159 -28.14 -14.40 15.20
CA THR A 159 -29.41 -14.31 15.91
C THR A 159 -30.34 -15.44 15.44
N GLY A 160 -30.60 -16.39 16.32
CA GLY A 160 -31.55 -17.48 16.13
C GLY A 160 -32.97 -17.03 16.47
N ALA A 161 -33.87 -17.11 15.51
CA ALA A 161 -35.27 -16.73 15.70
C ALA A 161 -35.97 -17.56 16.75
N ALA A 162 -36.89 -16.95 17.50
CA ALA A 162 -37.71 -17.63 18.47
C ALA A 162 -38.60 -18.72 17.81
N THR A 163 -38.82 -19.81 18.53
CA THR A 163 -39.70 -20.93 18.15
C THR A 163 -40.74 -21.19 19.24
N GLY A 164 -41.54 -22.24 19.09
CA GLY A 164 -42.45 -22.68 20.16
C GLY A 164 -41.70 -23.17 21.43
N THR A 165 -40.45 -23.59 21.31
CA THR A 165 -39.64 -24.14 22.42
C THR A 165 -38.60 -23.17 22.94
N TYR A 166 -38.01 -22.36 22.05
CA TYR A 166 -36.88 -21.48 22.36
C TYR A 166 -37.23 -20.01 22.20
N LYS A 167 -36.70 -19.18 23.08
CA LYS A 167 -36.67 -17.72 22.92
C LYS A 167 -35.69 -17.35 21.81
N GLU A 168 -35.83 -16.14 21.26
CA GLU A 168 -34.77 -15.55 20.44
C GLU A 168 -33.45 -15.62 21.21
N THR A 169 -32.42 -16.09 20.55
CA THR A 169 -31.09 -16.28 21.15
C THR A 169 -30.00 -15.68 20.25
N THR A 170 -28.94 -15.24 20.85
CA THR A 170 -27.79 -14.66 20.11
C THR A 170 -26.50 -15.35 20.51
N ALA A 171 -25.60 -15.47 19.53
CA ALA A 171 -24.22 -15.89 19.74
C ALA A 171 -23.30 -14.91 19.05
N THR A 172 -22.11 -14.68 19.62
CA THR A 172 -21.10 -13.79 19.05
C THR A 172 -19.77 -14.50 18.95
N CYS A 173 -19.00 -14.15 17.92
CA CYS A 173 -17.57 -14.48 17.82
C CYS A 173 -16.80 -13.29 17.28
N THR A 174 -15.49 -13.31 17.49
CA THR A 174 -14.56 -12.31 16.95
C THR A 174 -13.85 -12.88 15.73
N LEU A 175 -13.83 -12.13 14.61
CA LEU A 175 -12.97 -12.41 13.46
C LEU A 175 -11.86 -11.37 13.41
N LYS A 176 -10.61 -11.80 13.63
CA LYS A 176 -9.42 -10.97 13.51
C LYS A 176 -8.83 -11.13 12.12
N VAL A 177 -8.87 -10.07 11.32
CA VAL A 177 -8.25 -10.02 10.00
C VAL A 177 -6.91 -9.30 10.10
N ILE A 178 -5.85 -10.01 9.76
CA ILE A 178 -4.47 -9.50 9.71
C ILE A 178 -4.00 -9.41 8.26
N ASN A 179 -2.84 -8.82 8.06
CA ASN A 179 -2.09 -8.89 6.80
C ASN A 179 -0.62 -9.17 7.17
N SER A 180 -0.21 -10.42 7.05
CA SER A 180 1.14 -10.84 7.43
C SER A 180 2.22 -10.40 6.44
N ALA A 181 1.85 -9.95 5.24
CA ALA A 181 2.77 -9.43 4.24
C ALA A 181 3.22 -8.00 4.51
N VAL A 182 2.59 -7.30 5.47
CA VAL A 182 2.91 -5.92 5.81
C VAL A 182 3.26 -5.77 7.29
N GLU A 183 3.94 -4.69 7.60
CA GLU A 183 4.20 -4.23 8.96
C GLU A 183 3.82 -2.76 9.11
N GLU A 184 3.48 -2.36 10.32
CA GLU A 184 3.24 -0.96 10.65
C GLU A 184 4.48 -0.35 11.28
N THR A 185 4.85 0.83 10.80
CA THR A 185 5.89 1.65 11.41
C THR A 185 5.37 3.07 11.62
N SER A 186 5.75 3.68 12.72
CA SER A 186 5.41 5.07 13.02
C SER A 186 6.66 5.93 12.95
N ILE A 187 6.59 7.00 12.16
CA ILE A 187 7.67 7.96 11.96
C ILE A 187 7.23 9.27 12.60
N GLU A 188 7.94 9.67 13.64
CA GLU A 188 7.67 10.92 14.34
C GLU A 188 8.60 12.02 13.83
N PHE A 189 8.02 13.12 13.38
CA PHE A 189 8.68 14.38 13.09
C PHE A 189 8.57 15.30 14.29
N VAL A 190 9.69 15.78 14.81
CA VAL A 190 9.78 16.66 15.97
C VAL A 190 10.35 18.00 15.54
N ALA A 191 9.60 19.08 15.74
CA ALA A 191 10.07 20.44 15.43
C ALA A 191 11.37 20.74 16.19
N GLY A 192 12.33 21.37 15.52
CA GLY A 192 13.66 21.62 16.08
C GLY A 192 14.67 20.50 15.90
N VAL A 193 14.22 19.26 15.70
CA VAL A 193 15.05 18.08 15.42
C VAL A 193 15.00 17.77 13.92
N ASP A 194 13.84 17.45 13.41
CA ASP A 194 13.61 17.14 12.00
C ASP A 194 13.22 18.45 11.28
N LYS A 195 14.14 19.01 10.48
CA LYS A 195 13.99 20.39 9.97
C LYS A 195 13.92 20.43 8.45
N GLY A 196 12.95 21.21 7.95
CA GLY A 196 12.99 21.73 6.59
C GLY A 196 14.01 22.87 6.44
N LYS A 197 14.01 23.51 5.29
CA LYS A 197 14.96 24.59 4.95
C LYS A 197 14.51 25.95 5.50
N ASN A 198 13.21 26.19 5.65
CA ASN A 198 12.66 27.51 5.94
C ASN A 198 12.32 27.67 7.44
N SER A 199 12.95 28.63 8.09
CA SER A 199 12.65 28.98 9.49
C SER A 199 11.65 30.14 9.64
N THR A 200 11.54 31.02 8.63
CA THR A 200 10.69 32.24 8.65
C THR A 200 9.91 32.45 7.35
N SER A 201 10.19 31.68 6.32
CA SER A 201 9.65 31.86 4.98
C SER A 201 8.16 31.48 4.88
N THR A 202 7.47 32.14 3.96
CA THR A 202 6.11 31.80 3.51
C THR A 202 6.11 31.15 2.13
N THR A 203 7.24 30.66 1.67
CA THR A 203 7.42 29.89 0.42
C THR A 203 7.32 28.40 0.71
N GLY A 204 7.43 27.58 -0.33
CA GLY A 204 7.42 26.12 -0.20
C GLY A 204 8.56 25.61 0.68
N ASP A 205 8.28 24.56 1.46
CA ASP A 205 9.24 23.87 2.31
C ASP A 205 8.91 22.39 2.39
N ALA A 206 9.92 21.57 2.69
CA ALA A 206 9.74 20.14 2.89
C ALA A 206 10.70 19.59 3.95
N VAL A 207 10.28 18.54 4.64
CA VAL A 207 11.11 17.74 5.54
C VAL A 207 10.83 16.26 5.27
N GLU A 208 11.90 15.49 5.20
CA GLU A 208 11.84 14.03 4.96
C GLU A 208 12.45 13.28 6.13
N LYS A 209 11.86 12.13 6.48
CA LYS A 209 12.38 11.20 7.48
C LYS A 209 11.92 9.77 7.15
N GLY A 210 12.87 8.86 6.98
CA GLY A 210 12.58 7.49 6.55
C GLY A 210 11.88 7.48 5.18
N CYS A 211 10.77 6.78 5.08
CA CYS A 211 9.97 6.75 3.84
C CYS A 211 8.93 7.88 3.74
N VAL A 212 8.82 8.79 4.70
CA VAL A 212 7.78 9.83 4.75
C VAL A 212 8.35 11.20 4.43
N MET A 213 7.64 11.95 3.61
CA MET A 213 7.90 13.35 3.31
C MET A 213 6.69 14.21 3.69
N ILE A 214 6.95 15.28 4.42
CA ILE A 214 6.00 16.38 4.66
C ILE A 214 6.42 17.54 3.78
N SER A 215 5.56 17.99 2.88
CA SER A 215 5.80 19.12 2.00
C SER A 215 4.65 20.12 2.06
N SER A 216 4.95 21.36 1.74
CA SER A 216 3.97 22.43 1.75
C SER A 216 4.33 23.51 0.75
N ASN A 217 3.34 24.05 0.07
CA ASN A 217 3.53 25.18 -0.82
C ASN A 217 3.84 26.49 -0.07
N LYS A 218 3.56 26.53 1.24
CA LYS A 218 3.78 27.71 2.08
C LYS A 218 3.93 27.32 3.54
N ALA A 219 5.16 27.08 4.00
CA ALA A 219 5.45 26.64 5.37
C ALA A 219 6.81 27.14 5.86
N ALA A 220 7.00 27.05 7.18
CA ALA A 220 8.28 27.16 7.85
C ALA A 220 8.48 25.89 8.69
N LEU A 221 9.11 24.88 8.11
CA LEU A 221 9.36 23.57 8.72
C LEU A 221 10.74 23.49 9.39
N GLY A 222 11.63 24.47 9.14
CA GLY A 222 12.99 24.54 9.72
C GLY A 222 13.07 25.24 11.08
N ARG A 223 11.95 25.39 11.81
CA ARG A 223 11.88 26.10 13.11
C ARG A 223 12.19 25.16 14.27
N ASP A 224 12.68 25.75 15.38
CA ASP A 224 13.04 24.97 16.58
C ASP A 224 11.83 24.62 17.46
N ALA A 225 10.77 25.45 17.46
CA ALA A 225 9.67 25.30 18.41
C ALA A 225 8.43 24.65 17.81
N ASP A 226 8.17 24.85 16.54
CA ASP A 226 6.95 24.46 15.87
C ASP A 226 7.13 24.36 14.34
N TYR A 227 6.44 23.45 13.71
CA TYR A 227 6.16 23.48 12.27
C TYR A 227 5.01 24.45 12.02
N ARG A 228 5.20 25.40 11.11
CA ARG A 228 4.18 26.39 10.75
C ARG A 228 3.67 26.18 9.36
N PHE A 229 2.39 25.91 9.26
CA PHE A 229 1.65 25.76 8.02
C PHE A 229 0.82 27.03 7.79
N TYR A 230 1.12 27.74 6.72
CA TYR A 230 0.39 28.96 6.34
C TYR A 230 -0.76 28.62 5.38
N ASN A 231 -1.70 29.52 5.18
CA ASN A 231 -2.83 29.31 4.27
C ASN A 231 -2.36 28.82 2.89
N SER A 232 -2.44 27.52 2.66
CA SER A 232 -1.96 26.82 1.46
C SER A 232 -2.34 25.33 1.49
N THR A 233 -1.74 24.58 0.58
CA THR A 233 -1.81 23.11 0.51
C THR A 233 -0.57 22.50 1.14
N HIS A 234 -0.78 21.44 1.91
CA HIS A 234 0.24 20.67 2.61
C HIS A 234 0.04 19.21 2.27
N THR A 235 1.11 18.52 1.97
CA THR A 235 1.07 17.13 1.53
C THR A 235 1.95 16.27 2.44
N ILE A 236 1.42 15.18 2.93
CA ILE A 236 2.18 14.12 3.61
C ILE A 236 2.12 12.90 2.72
N SER A 237 3.27 12.41 2.29
CA SER A 237 3.38 11.28 1.37
C SER A 237 4.37 10.23 1.85
N THR A 238 4.25 9.02 1.34
CA THR A 238 5.20 7.94 1.60
C THR A 238 5.78 7.38 0.30
N LYS A 239 7.08 7.09 0.31
CA LYS A 239 7.78 6.43 -0.81
C LYS A 239 7.40 4.95 -0.91
N ILE A 240 7.12 4.29 0.22
CA ILE A 240 6.83 2.85 0.32
C ILE A 240 5.54 2.64 1.12
N GLY A 241 4.70 1.71 0.68
CA GLY A 241 3.49 1.35 1.40
C GLY A 241 2.39 2.40 1.36
N LYS A 242 1.62 2.50 2.42
CA LYS A 242 0.48 3.42 2.55
C LYS A 242 0.43 4.02 3.95
N ILE A 243 0.13 5.30 4.03
CA ILE A 243 -0.16 6.00 5.29
C ILE A 243 -1.51 5.51 5.80
N THR A 244 -1.55 5.05 7.05
CA THR A 244 -2.77 4.57 7.72
C THR A 244 -3.27 5.54 8.78
N LYS A 245 -2.37 6.36 9.35
CA LYS A 245 -2.71 7.35 10.37
C LYS A 245 -1.73 8.51 10.33
N ILE A 246 -2.22 9.72 10.59
CA ILE A 246 -1.41 10.92 10.81
C ILE A 246 -1.91 11.60 12.06
N GLU A 247 -1.04 11.83 13.03
CA GLU A 247 -1.35 12.54 14.27
C GLU A 247 -0.60 13.86 14.31
N PHE A 248 -1.31 14.95 14.57
CA PHE A 248 -0.74 16.26 14.77
C PHE A 248 -0.87 16.66 16.25
N ILE A 249 0.22 17.10 16.83
CA ILE A 249 0.29 17.60 18.21
C ILE A 249 0.71 19.07 18.16
N GLY A 250 -0.12 19.94 18.69
CA GLY A 250 0.12 21.38 18.78
C GLY A 250 0.40 21.81 20.21
N ASN A 251 0.89 23.04 20.37
CA ASN A 251 1.15 23.66 21.69
C ASN A 251 0.61 25.10 21.80
N ASP A 252 -0.04 25.61 20.74
CA ASP A 252 -0.44 26.99 20.65
C ASP A 252 -1.92 27.12 20.26
N ILE A 253 -2.77 27.52 21.16
CA ILE A 253 -4.22 27.62 20.95
C ILE A 253 -4.62 28.77 20.02
N ASP A 254 -3.74 29.76 19.79
CA ASP A 254 -3.97 30.84 18.83
C ASP A 254 -3.79 30.36 17.36
N TYR A 255 -3.12 29.21 17.18
CA TYR A 255 -2.89 28.58 15.88
C TYR A 255 -3.33 27.11 15.88
N PRO A 256 -4.62 26.88 16.12
CA PRO A 256 -5.15 25.57 16.47
C PRO A 256 -5.15 24.60 15.29
N LEU A 257 -5.03 23.33 15.59
CA LEU A 257 -5.11 22.22 14.62
C LEU A 257 -6.52 22.05 14.02
N THR A 258 -7.54 22.68 14.61
CA THR A 258 -8.91 22.71 14.08
C THR A 258 -9.04 23.50 12.77
N ASN A 259 -8.03 24.28 12.39
CA ASN A 259 -7.99 24.99 11.11
C ASN A 259 -7.51 24.09 9.95
N LEU A 260 -6.99 22.89 10.25
CA LEU A 260 -6.53 21.93 9.24
C LEU A 260 -7.72 21.10 8.73
N ILE A 261 -7.78 20.87 7.43
CA ILE A 261 -8.83 20.09 6.77
C ILE A 261 -8.14 19.14 5.79
N SER A 262 -8.44 17.83 5.86
CA SER A 262 -7.99 16.89 4.82
C SER A 262 -8.92 16.91 3.62
N ALA A 263 -8.37 16.70 2.42
CA ALA A 263 -9.13 16.73 1.17
C ALA A 263 -10.22 15.63 1.11
N ASP A 264 -10.01 14.53 1.82
CA ASP A 264 -10.92 13.38 1.92
C ASP A 264 -11.89 13.44 3.11
N ASN A 265 -11.83 14.50 3.93
CA ASN A 265 -12.62 14.69 5.13
C ASN A 265 -12.41 13.66 6.26
N ASN A 266 -11.33 12.88 6.22
CA ASN A 266 -11.00 11.87 7.23
C ASN A 266 -10.21 12.41 8.41
N TYR A 267 -9.95 13.73 8.43
CA TYR A 267 -9.30 14.40 9.54
C TYR A 267 -10.30 14.82 10.62
N THR A 268 -10.01 14.43 11.83
CA THR A 268 -10.79 14.77 13.04
C THR A 268 -9.88 15.38 14.10
N TYR A 269 -10.44 16.03 15.11
CA TYR A 269 -9.67 16.67 16.18
C TYR A 269 -10.33 16.54 17.54
N THR A 270 -9.50 16.53 18.58
CA THR A 270 -9.94 16.55 19.98
C THR A 270 -9.35 17.78 20.65
N GLY A 271 -10.22 18.72 21.06
CA GLY A 271 -9.79 20.04 21.50
C GLY A 271 -9.16 20.84 20.35
N GLN A 272 -8.17 21.67 20.66
CA GLN A 272 -7.51 22.56 19.69
C GLN A 272 -6.08 22.12 19.32
N LEU A 273 -5.50 21.24 20.13
CA LEU A 273 -4.07 20.91 20.08
C LEU A 273 -3.77 19.46 19.67
N TYR A 274 -4.79 18.68 19.32
CA TYR A 274 -4.63 17.34 18.83
C TYR A 274 -5.56 17.08 17.65
N GLY A 275 -5.00 16.61 16.57
CA GLY A 275 -5.75 16.23 15.38
C GLY A 275 -5.26 14.90 14.83
N VAL A 276 -6.16 14.13 14.23
CA VAL A 276 -5.84 12.82 13.66
C VAL A 276 -6.55 12.61 12.31
N TRP A 277 -5.81 12.12 11.34
CA TRP A 277 -6.33 11.57 10.11
C TRP A 277 -6.18 10.05 10.15
N VAL A 278 -7.19 9.32 9.69
CA VAL A 278 -7.17 7.86 9.57
C VAL A 278 -7.68 7.49 8.19
N GLY A 279 -6.94 6.64 7.49
CA GLY A 279 -7.30 6.25 6.13
C GLY A 279 -6.37 5.18 5.56
N SER A 280 -6.19 5.16 4.25
CA SER A 280 -5.21 4.32 3.55
C SER A 280 -4.83 4.98 2.23
N ALA A 281 -3.71 5.70 2.19
CA ALA A 281 -3.29 6.48 1.02
C ALA A 281 -1.77 6.55 0.90
N LYS A 282 -1.24 6.69 -0.33
CA LYS A 282 0.18 7.04 -0.54
C LYS A 282 0.46 8.52 -0.27
N GLU A 283 -0.57 9.33 -0.40
CA GLU A 283 -0.48 10.77 -0.22
C GLU A 283 -1.75 11.28 0.44
N VAL A 284 -1.61 12.14 1.44
CA VAL A 284 -2.70 12.83 2.14
C VAL A 284 -2.50 14.32 1.99
N VAL A 285 -3.52 14.98 1.46
CA VAL A 285 -3.49 16.43 1.20
C VAL A 285 -4.32 17.16 2.25
N PHE A 286 -3.72 18.16 2.86
CA PHE A 286 -4.35 19.05 3.81
C PHE A 286 -4.38 20.48 3.28
N THR A 287 -5.39 21.23 3.71
CA THR A 287 -5.50 22.67 3.49
C THR A 287 -5.85 23.37 4.81
N ASN A 288 -5.54 24.65 4.89
CA ASN A 288 -5.94 25.48 6.03
C ASN A 288 -6.27 26.90 5.59
N GLY A 289 -7.30 27.50 6.17
CA GLY A 289 -7.67 28.90 5.92
C GLY A 289 -6.91 29.90 6.79
N LYS A 290 -6.30 29.44 7.88
CA LYS A 290 -5.52 30.23 8.85
C LYS A 290 -4.27 29.43 9.24
N GLN A 291 -3.24 30.10 9.72
CA GLN A 291 -2.02 29.45 10.18
C GLN A 291 -2.32 28.34 11.20
N VAL A 292 -1.59 27.23 11.06
CA VAL A 292 -1.60 26.07 11.97
C VAL A 292 -0.19 25.84 12.47
N ARG A 293 -0.05 25.41 13.74
CA ARG A 293 1.24 25.04 14.34
C ARG A 293 1.19 23.65 14.95
N ALA A 294 2.20 22.86 14.65
CA ALA A 294 2.41 21.54 15.24
C ALA A 294 3.82 21.43 15.80
N THR A 295 3.97 20.83 16.96
CA THR A 295 5.28 20.48 17.55
C THR A 295 5.75 19.12 17.09
N ASN A 296 4.80 18.19 16.96
CA ASN A 296 5.05 16.82 16.51
C ASN A 296 4.03 16.41 15.45
N ILE A 297 4.50 15.66 14.49
CA ILE A 297 3.65 14.99 13.50
C ILE A 297 4.07 13.53 13.46
N ILE A 298 3.15 12.63 13.81
CA ILE A 298 3.41 11.19 13.82
C ILE A 298 2.68 10.57 12.64
N VAL A 299 3.41 9.94 11.75
CA VAL A 299 2.86 9.30 10.55
C VAL A 299 3.03 7.79 10.70
N THR A 300 1.93 7.07 10.78
CA THR A 300 1.94 5.61 10.76
C THR A 300 1.77 5.13 9.33
N VAL A 301 2.69 4.30 8.89
CA VAL A 301 2.75 3.75 7.54
C VAL A 301 2.67 2.23 7.62
N GLU A 302 1.81 1.64 6.81
CA GLU A 302 1.80 0.21 6.55
C GLU A 302 2.71 -0.06 5.36
N VAL A 303 3.83 -0.74 5.61
CA VAL A 303 4.83 -1.05 4.58
C VAL A 303 4.85 -2.56 4.30
N PRO A 304 5.02 -2.99 3.03
CA PRO A 304 5.31 -4.39 2.74
C PRO A 304 6.54 -4.86 3.52
N LYS A 305 6.53 -6.06 4.07
CA LYS A 305 7.72 -6.64 4.70
C LYS A 305 8.86 -6.73 3.69
N ALA A 306 10.07 -6.46 4.14
CA ALA A 306 11.24 -6.55 3.27
C ALA A 306 11.39 -7.97 2.68
N LYS A 307 11.57 -8.05 1.36
CA LYS A 307 11.79 -9.30 0.63
C LYS A 307 13.16 -9.27 -0.04
N ASN A 308 13.93 -10.33 0.14
CA ASN A 308 15.29 -10.42 -0.39
C ASN A 308 15.30 -11.02 -1.80
N TYR A 309 16.00 -10.36 -2.72
CA TYR A 309 16.23 -10.81 -4.08
C TYR A 309 17.73 -10.87 -4.37
N THR A 310 18.12 -11.83 -5.16
CA THR A 310 19.47 -11.92 -5.71
C THR A 310 19.37 -11.93 -7.22
N LEU A 311 19.95 -10.90 -7.85
CA LEU A 311 20.06 -10.81 -9.30
C LEU A 311 21.51 -11.13 -9.68
N ASP A 312 21.69 -12.16 -10.50
CA ASP A 312 22.99 -12.69 -10.87
C ASP A 312 23.26 -12.43 -12.36
N GLU A 313 24.35 -11.75 -12.66
CA GLU A 313 24.71 -11.40 -14.05
C GLU A 313 24.94 -12.63 -14.94
N THR A 314 25.17 -13.82 -14.36
CA THR A 314 25.40 -15.06 -15.11
C THR A 314 24.13 -15.85 -15.42
N LYS A 315 22.99 -15.45 -14.82
CA LYS A 315 21.71 -16.13 -15.03
C LYS A 315 20.96 -15.61 -16.25
N LYS A 316 20.21 -16.52 -16.88
CA LYS A 316 19.32 -16.25 -18.03
C LYS A 316 17.88 -15.99 -17.63
N ASP A 317 17.56 -16.16 -16.34
CA ASP A 317 16.20 -16.19 -15.78
C ASP A 317 16.14 -15.55 -14.39
N ASN A 318 16.75 -14.38 -14.21
CA ASN A 318 16.57 -13.61 -13.00
C ASN A 318 15.09 -13.30 -12.77
N VAL A 319 14.62 -13.51 -11.56
CA VAL A 319 13.23 -13.20 -11.18
C VAL A 319 13.07 -11.69 -10.98
N ILE A 320 12.34 -11.05 -11.88
CA ILE A 320 11.99 -9.64 -11.80
C ILE A 320 10.48 -9.55 -11.60
N GLU A 321 10.06 -9.07 -10.44
CA GLU A 321 8.65 -8.82 -10.12
C GLU A 321 8.47 -7.41 -9.56
N THR A 322 7.27 -6.87 -9.67
CA THR A 322 6.97 -5.58 -9.03
C THR A 322 6.77 -5.80 -7.55
N TYR A 323 7.66 -5.22 -6.75
CA TYR A 323 7.61 -5.33 -5.30
C TYR A 323 8.19 -4.09 -4.62
N GLU A 324 7.43 -3.49 -3.72
CA GLU A 324 7.91 -2.40 -2.84
C GLU A 324 8.67 -3.00 -1.65
N ASN A 325 9.69 -2.29 -1.15
CA ASN A 325 10.53 -2.71 -0.02
C ASN A 325 11.34 -3.99 -0.30
N ALA A 326 12.00 -4.04 -1.46
CA ALA A 326 12.92 -5.12 -1.80
C ALA A 326 14.34 -4.84 -1.31
N ASN A 327 15.01 -5.85 -0.77
CA ASN A 327 16.46 -5.86 -0.60
C ASN A 327 17.07 -6.62 -1.76
N VAL A 328 17.75 -5.93 -2.66
CA VAL A 328 18.27 -6.52 -3.90
C VAL A 328 19.79 -6.60 -3.87
N THR A 329 20.32 -7.82 -3.85
CA THR A 329 21.75 -8.07 -3.99
C THR A 329 22.08 -8.36 -5.45
N LEU A 330 23.00 -7.59 -6.04
CA LEU A 330 23.53 -7.89 -7.37
C LEU A 330 24.77 -8.78 -7.24
N GLN A 331 24.76 -9.96 -7.83
CA GLN A 331 25.99 -10.76 -8.00
C GLN A 331 26.74 -10.24 -9.22
N ARG A 332 27.42 -9.12 -9.04
CA ARG A 332 28.17 -8.40 -10.05
C ARG A 332 29.23 -7.52 -9.42
N THR A 333 30.35 -7.34 -10.14
CA THR A 333 31.43 -6.42 -9.77
C THR A 333 31.50 -5.25 -10.74
N LEU A 334 31.65 -4.03 -10.21
CA LEU A 334 31.87 -2.79 -10.95
C LEU A 334 33.25 -2.21 -10.58
N SER A 335 34.02 -1.76 -11.58
CA SER A 335 35.32 -1.13 -11.39
C SER A 335 35.28 0.34 -11.82
N LYS A 336 36.03 1.21 -11.12
CA LYS A 336 36.19 2.60 -11.54
C LYS A 336 37.19 2.79 -12.67
N ASP A 337 37.97 1.75 -13.03
CA ASP A 337 39.03 1.86 -14.02
C ASP A 337 38.50 1.96 -15.45
N TYR A 338 37.23 1.52 -15.68
CA TYR A 338 36.56 1.58 -16.97
C TYR A 338 35.08 1.91 -16.84
N TRP A 339 34.45 2.32 -17.93
CA TRP A 339 33.00 2.51 -17.98
C TRP A 339 32.26 1.17 -17.95
N ASN A 340 31.40 0.99 -16.97
CA ASN A 340 30.52 -0.17 -16.84
C ASN A 340 29.14 0.16 -17.41
N THR A 341 28.61 -0.64 -18.32
CA THR A 341 27.20 -0.53 -18.66
C THR A 341 26.36 -1.08 -17.51
N PHE A 342 25.23 -0.45 -17.17
CA PHE A 342 24.45 -0.75 -15.98
C PHE A 342 22.95 -0.61 -16.25
N CYS A 343 22.15 -1.60 -15.82
CA CYS A 343 20.70 -1.55 -15.90
C CYS A 343 20.11 -2.41 -14.79
N VAL A 344 19.22 -1.84 -13.98
CA VAL A 344 18.59 -2.51 -12.84
C VAL A 344 17.08 -2.25 -12.80
N PRO A 345 16.27 -3.15 -12.20
CA PRO A 345 14.82 -3.04 -12.17
C PRO A 345 14.29 -2.13 -11.05
N PHE A 346 15.10 -1.25 -10.49
CA PHE A 346 14.73 -0.31 -9.43
C PHE A 346 15.40 1.04 -9.64
N ALA A 347 14.81 2.07 -9.04
CA ALA A 347 15.36 3.42 -9.06
C ALA A 347 16.25 3.70 -7.84
N LEU A 348 17.24 4.59 -8.01
CA LEU A 348 18.07 5.15 -6.94
C LEU A 348 18.12 6.67 -7.11
N ASP A 349 17.93 7.41 -6.05
CA ASP A 349 18.16 8.85 -6.04
C ASP A 349 19.68 9.18 -5.91
N ALA A 350 20.02 10.46 -6.00
CA ALA A 350 21.41 10.91 -5.98
C ALA A 350 22.17 10.56 -4.68
N GLU A 351 21.47 10.58 -3.55
CA GLU A 351 22.02 10.20 -2.25
C GLU A 351 22.32 8.71 -2.21
N GLN A 352 21.38 7.88 -2.67
CA GLN A 352 21.56 6.43 -2.78
C GLN A 352 22.66 6.04 -3.77
N VAL A 353 22.76 6.73 -4.92
CA VAL A 353 23.88 6.53 -5.87
C VAL A 353 25.22 6.77 -5.17
N THR A 354 25.35 7.86 -4.43
CA THR A 354 26.55 8.17 -3.66
C THR A 354 26.81 7.13 -2.56
N GLN A 355 25.78 6.72 -1.83
CA GLN A 355 25.87 5.73 -0.77
C GLN A 355 26.40 4.38 -1.26
N TYR A 356 25.85 3.87 -2.37
CA TYR A 356 26.18 2.52 -2.84
C TYR A 356 27.42 2.45 -3.73
N PHE A 357 27.71 3.49 -4.50
CA PHE A 357 28.80 3.49 -5.47
C PHE A 357 29.98 4.38 -5.08
N GLY A 358 29.81 5.23 -4.08
CA GLY A 358 30.84 6.13 -3.56
C GLY A 358 30.76 7.56 -4.10
N GLU A 359 31.35 8.48 -3.35
CA GLU A 359 31.45 9.89 -3.74
C GLU A 359 32.26 10.02 -5.03
N GLY A 360 31.80 10.91 -5.92
CA GLY A 360 32.43 11.12 -7.22
C GLY A 360 32.08 10.07 -8.28
N THR A 361 31.05 9.26 -8.05
CA THR A 361 30.48 8.37 -9.05
C THR A 361 30.11 9.15 -10.31
N GLN A 362 30.61 8.69 -11.47
CA GLN A 362 30.26 9.26 -12.77
C GLN A 362 29.15 8.40 -13.38
N LEU A 363 27.97 8.98 -13.54
CA LEU A 363 26.79 8.32 -14.10
C LEU A 363 26.33 9.06 -15.34
N ARG A 364 26.09 8.32 -16.43
CA ARG A 364 25.65 8.88 -17.71
C ARG A 364 24.52 8.04 -18.30
N THR A 365 23.55 8.72 -18.88
CA THR A 365 22.45 8.10 -19.64
C THR A 365 22.59 8.42 -21.12
N TYR A 366 22.21 7.47 -21.97
CA TYR A 366 22.14 7.68 -23.41
C TYR A 366 21.03 8.70 -23.75
N GLU A 367 21.37 9.75 -24.52
CA GLU A 367 20.42 10.81 -24.91
C GLU A 367 19.41 10.38 -26.00
N GLY A 368 19.50 9.15 -26.48
CA GLY A 368 18.64 8.65 -27.56
C GLY A 368 19.07 9.15 -28.94
N ARG A 369 20.25 9.77 -29.10
CA ARG A 369 20.73 10.33 -30.37
C ARG A 369 22.15 9.93 -30.70
N CYS A 370 22.40 9.72 -31.98
CA CYS A 370 23.73 9.57 -32.57
C CYS A 370 23.84 10.50 -33.77
N GLU A 371 24.73 11.47 -33.69
CA GLU A 371 24.94 12.47 -34.74
C GLU A 371 26.41 12.52 -35.14
N ASN A 372 26.69 12.58 -36.44
CA ASN A 372 28.05 12.56 -36.95
C ASN A 372 28.93 11.42 -36.43
N ASN A 373 28.34 10.23 -36.27
CA ASN A 373 28.94 9.03 -35.64
C ASN A 373 29.33 9.22 -34.17
N ILE A 374 28.77 10.19 -33.47
CA ILE A 374 28.95 10.40 -32.04
C ILE A 374 27.68 9.97 -31.31
N VAL A 375 27.82 8.99 -30.41
CA VAL A 375 26.80 8.54 -29.48
C VAL A 375 26.85 9.46 -28.27
N TYR A 376 25.74 10.16 -27.97
CA TYR A 376 25.69 11.19 -26.93
C TYR A 376 25.14 10.67 -25.62
N PHE A 377 25.86 10.95 -24.56
CA PHE A 377 25.51 10.64 -23.19
C PHE A 377 25.43 11.91 -22.34
N ALA A 378 24.38 12.05 -21.57
CA ALA A 378 24.21 13.12 -20.59
C ALA A 378 24.63 12.67 -19.19
N THR A 379 25.23 13.57 -18.42
CA THR A 379 25.49 13.35 -16.99
C THR A 379 24.19 13.42 -16.21
N VAL A 380 23.99 12.46 -15.32
CA VAL A 380 22.84 12.40 -14.40
C VAL A 380 23.33 11.98 -13.01
N ASP A 381 22.51 12.13 -12.00
CA ASP A 381 22.82 11.83 -10.61
C ASP A 381 21.90 10.75 -10.01
N ASN A 382 20.89 10.31 -10.74
CA ASN A 382 19.92 9.32 -10.32
C ASN A 382 19.79 8.17 -11.33
N ILE A 383 19.29 7.02 -10.87
CA ILE A 383 18.99 5.83 -11.68
C ILE A 383 17.47 5.62 -11.70
N GLU A 384 16.91 5.49 -12.88
CA GLU A 384 15.52 5.09 -13.11
C GLU A 384 15.45 3.58 -13.38
N ALA A 385 14.39 2.91 -12.90
CA ALA A 385 14.19 1.49 -13.13
C ALA A 385 14.10 1.17 -14.64
N GLY A 386 14.85 0.17 -15.09
CA GLY A 386 14.80 -0.31 -16.48
C GLY A 386 15.54 0.55 -17.49
N LYS A 387 16.07 1.68 -17.10
CA LYS A 387 16.83 2.54 -17.99
C LYS A 387 18.30 2.14 -18.04
N PRO A 388 18.92 2.06 -19.21
CA PRO A 388 20.34 1.72 -19.32
C PRO A 388 21.24 2.92 -19.04
N TYR A 389 22.33 2.67 -18.34
CA TYR A 389 23.36 3.66 -17.97
C TYR A 389 24.76 3.17 -18.31
N ILE A 390 25.70 4.11 -18.29
CA ILE A 390 27.14 3.86 -18.25
C ILE A 390 27.68 4.56 -17.00
N MET A 391 28.47 3.84 -16.20
CA MET A 391 28.95 4.38 -14.94
C MET A 391 30.40 3.99 -14.61
N LYS A 392 31.09 4.90 -13.92
CA LYS A 392 32.32 4.62 -13.17
C LYS A 392 32.04 4.89 -11.70
N PRO A 393 32.03 3.88 -10.82
CA PRO A 393 31.81 4.09 -9.39
C PRO A 393 32.91 4.97 -8.79
N GLY A 394 32.58 5.73 -7.74
CA GLY A 394 33.54 6.51 -6.96
C GLY A 394 34.49 5.61 -6.15
N ASN A 395 33.95 4.49 -5.63
CA ASN A 395 34.74 3.45 -4.99
C ASN A 395 35.57 2.69 -6.03
N ALA A 396 36.81 2.28 -5.65
CA ALA A 396 37.70 1.56 -6.56
C ALA A 396 37.08 0.31 -7.17
N VAL A 397 36.41 -0.48 -6.33
CA VAL A 397 35.63 -1.68 -6.71
C VAL A 397 34.35 -1.71 -5.90
N VAL A 398 33.23 -1.97 -6.56
CA VAL A 398 31.94 -2.27 -5.93
C VAL A 398 31.59 -3.73 -6.24
N GLN A 399 31.65 -4.56 -5.22
CA GLN A 399 31.46 -6.01 -5.37
C GLN A 399 30.16 -6.45 -4.68
N ASN A 400 29.29 -7.10 -5.41
CA ASN A 400 28.02 -7.67 -4.92
C ASN A 400 27.21 -6.69 -4.04
N PRO A 401 26.91 -5.47 -4.52
CA PRO A 401 26.21 -4.48 -3.71
C PRO A 401 24.79 -4.95 -3.37
N THR A 402 24.36 -4.66 -2.16
CA THR A 402 22.98 -4.87 -1.70
C THR A 402 22.29 -3.53 -1.53
N PHE A 403 21.15 -3.37 -2.17
CA PHE A 403 20.28 -2.18 -2.14
C PHE A 403 19.09 -2.49 -1.27
N GLU A 404 18.94 -1.76 -0.18
CA GLU A 404 17.89 -2.01 0.80
C GLU A 404 16.67 -1.10 0.55
N GLY A 405 15.48 -1.66 0.74
CA GLY A 405 14.22 -0.91 0.68
C GLY A 405 13.88 -0.32 -0.68
N VAL A 406 14.43 -0.87 -1.78
CA VAL A 406 14.13 -0.37 -3.12
C VAL A 406 12.81 -0.92 -3.65
N SER A 407 12.20 -0.20 -4.60
CA SER A 407 11.01 -0.65 -5.30
C SER A 407 11.39 -1.27 -6.64
N MET A 408 11.26 -2.58 -6.75
CA MET A 408 11.46 -3.30 -8.02
C MET A 408 10.25 -3.11 -8.93
N VAL A 409 10.51 -2.97 -10.23
CA VAL A 409 9.49 -2.75 -11.27
C VAL A 409 9.67 -3.74 -12.40
N ALA A 410 8.62 -4.51 -12.69
CA ALA A 410 8.57 -5.53 -13.76
C ALA A 410 7.66 -5.12 -14.93
N THR A 411 7.33 -3.84 -15.07
CA THR A 411 6.45 -3.33 -16.14
C THR A 411 7.25 -2.87 -17.35
N GLY A 412 6.65 -2.96 -18.54
CA GLY A 412 7.28 -2.47 -19.77
C GLY A 412 8.42 -3.34 -20.30
N LEU A 413 8.52 -4.59 -19.88
CA LEU A 413 9.54 -5.53 -20.33
C LEU A 413 9.16 -6.15 -21.70
N ASP A 414 10.18 -6.58 -22.44
CA ASP A 414 10.00 -7.35 -23.67
C ASP A 414 9.67 -8.83 -23.37
N GLU A 415 9.51 -9.64 -24.42
CA GLU A 415 9.20 -11.08 -24.32
C GLU A 415 10.30 -11.91 -23.60
N ASN A 416 11.51 -11.37 -23.51
CA ASN A 416 12.65 -11.98 -22.82
C ASN A 416 12.85 -11.43 -21.40
N GLY A 417 11.89 -10.64 -20.88
CA GLY A 417 11.94 -10.06 -19.56
C GLY A 417 12.99 -8.93 -19.39
N ASN A 418 13.38 -8.27 -20.47
CA ASN A 418 14.33 -7.16 -20.46
C ASN A 418 13.64 -5.83 -20.82
N PRO A 419 14.20 -4.67 -20.39
CA PRO A 419 13.69 -3.36 -20.77
C PRO A 419 13.68 -3.12 -22.28
N GLN A 420 12.83 -2.19 -22.73
CA GLN A 420 12.81 -1.74 -24.10
C GLN A 420 14.08 -0.95 -24.45
N ALA A 421 14.49 -0.99 -25.73
CA ALA A 421 15.61 -0.19 -26.22
C ALA A 421 15.28 1.32 -26.21
N VAL A 422 16.28 2.14 -25.92
CA VAL A 422 16.20 3.61 -25.94
C VAL A 422 16.94 4.15 -27.16
N GLY A 423 16.36 5.12 -27.84
CA GLY A 423 16.95 5.80 -29.00
C GLY A 423 16.27 5.49 -30.31
N ASP A 424 16.76 6.13 -31.37
CA ASP A 424 16.24 6.01 -32.72
C ASP A 424 16.77 4.75 -33.41
N ALA A 425 15.89 3.85 -33.83
CA ALA A 425 16.20 2.60 -34.53
C ALA A 425 16.92 2.83 -35.88
N SER A 426 16.83 4.01 -36.47
CA SER A 426 17.54 4.37 -37.71
C SER A 426 19.02 4.71 -37.47
N THR A 427 19.47 4.87 -36.23
CA THR A 427 20.85 5.21 -35.87
C THR A 427 21.43 4.23 -34.84
N VAL A 428 21.44 4.61 -33.57
CA VAL A 428 21.94 3.78 -32.49
C VAL A 428 20.87 3.71 -31.41
N GLN A 429 20.62 2.50 -30.90
CA GLN A 429 19.81 2.32 -29.69
C GLN A 429 20.72 1.72 -28.60
N MET A 430 20.37 2.00 -27.34
CA MET A 430 20.95 1.36 -26.16
C MET A 430 19.90 0.51 -25.48
N LYS A 431 20.16 -0.77 -25.23
CA LYS A 431 19.22 -1.69 -24.61
C LYS A 431 19.76 -2.25 -23.31
N GLY A 432 19.02 -2.04 -22.22
CA GLY A 432 19.28 -2.65 -20.93
C GLY A 432 18.88 -4.12 -20.90
N ILE A 433 19.57 -4.92 -20.11
CA ILE A 433 19.26 -6.34 -19.91
C ILE A 433 19.37 -6.70 -18.42
N TYR A 434 18.44 -7.53 -17.97
CA TYR A 434 18.46 -8.11 -16.62
C TYR A 434 19.05 -9.51 -16.61
N ASN A 435 18.98 -10.20 -17.73
CA ASN A 435 19.39 -11.57 -17.91
C ASN A 435 20.61 -11.67 -18.81
N GLN A 436 21.44 -12.71 -18.62
CA GLN A 436 22.53 -13.03 -19.52
C GLN A 436 21.98 -13.36 -20.92
N ILE A 437 22.57 -12.77 -21.96
CA ILE A 437 22.20 -12.99 -23.36
C ILE A 437 23.43 -13.33 -24.22
N LEU A 438 23.14 -13.85 -25.41
CA LEU A 438 24.12 -13.99 -26.49
C LEU A 438 23.84 -12.93 -27.55
N LEU A 439 24.82 -12.07 -27.84
CA LEU A 439 24.70 -11.10 -28.92
C LEU A 439 24.73 -11.74 -30.29
N ASN A 440 24.03 -11.13 -31.25
CA ASN A 440 24.04 -11.54 -32.64
C ASN A 440 25.36 -11.18 -33.35
N THR A 441 25.84 -12.05 -34.21
CA THR A 441 27.06 -11.84 -35.00
C THR A 441 26.80 -11.23 -36.37
N ASP A 442 25.58 -10.85 -36.66
CA ASP A 442 25.12 -10.24 -37.91
C ASP A 442 25.50 -8.76 -38.09
N LYS A 443 26.28 -8.23 -37.16
CA LYS A 443 26.77 -6.85 -37.11
C LYS A 443 25.65 -5.81 -36.89
N THR A 444 24.62 -6.19 -36.16
CA THR A 444 23.56 -5.25 -35.68
C THR A 444 23.66 -4.98 -34.19
N GLU A 445 24.48 -5.72 -33.45
CA GLU A 445 24.63 -5.54 -32.00
C GLU A 445 26.10 -5.30 -31.64
N LEU A 446 26.31 -4.38 -30.68
CA LEU A 446 27.62 -3.95 -30.21
C LEU A 446 27.69 -3.99 -28.69
N PHE A 447 28.87 -4.20 -28.16
CA PHE A 447 29.16 -3.99 -26.73
C PHE A 447 30.25 -2.93 -26.54
N LEU A 448 30.26 -2.31 -25.36
CA LEU A 448 31.35 -1.44 -24.91
C LEU A 448 32.47 -2.31 -24.35
N GLY A 449 33.64 -2.25 -24.92
CA GLY A 449 34.79 -3.02 -24.51
C GLY A 449 35.99 -2.16 -24.12
N ASP A 450 37.19 -2.68 -24.30
CA ASP A 450 38.42 -2.03 -23.92
C ASP A 450 38.57 -0.64 -24.52
N ASN A 451 39.17 0.27 -23.75
CA ASN A 451 39.35 1.68 -24.10
C ASN A 451 38.08 2.44 -24.45
N ASP A 452 36.93 1.99 -23.90
CA ASP A 452 35.62 2.60 -24.09
C ASP A 452 35.17 2.68 -25.56
N LEU A 453 35.63 1.67 -26.35
CA LEU A 453 35.26 1.51 -27.76
C LEU A 453 34.14 0.51 -27.97
N PHE A 454 33.44 0.69 -29.10
CA PHE A 454 32.37 -0.23 -29.53
C PHE A 454 32.95 -1.38 -30.33
N TYR A 455 32.52 -2.60 -30.01
CA TYR A 455 32.95 -3.82 -30.65
C TYR A 455 31.76 -4.64 -31.16
N TYR A 456 31.93 -5.25 -32.34
CA TYR A 456 31.04 -6.33 -32.75
C TYR A 456 31.42 -7.65 -32.05
N PRO A 457 30.43 -8.47 -31.66
CA PRO A 457 30.69 -9.80 -31.16
C PRO A 457 31.29 -10.67 -32.31
N ILE A 458 32.19 -11.57 -31.95
CA ILE A 458 32.72 -12.59 -32.86
C ILE A 458 31.95 -13.89 -32.65
N ASP A 459 32.07 -14.83 -33.59
CA ASP A 459 31.38 -16.13 -33.53
C ASP A 459 32.09 -17.10 -32.56
N ASP A 460 32.12 -16.68 -31.30
CA ASP A 460 32.61 -17.44 -30.16
C ASP A 460 31.62 -17.21 -29.00
N ILE A 461 31.18 -18.29 -28.36
CA ILE A 461 30.11 -18.21 -27.33
C ILE A 461 30.52 -17.32 -26.16
N ASP A 462 31.77 -17.45 -25.68
CA ASP A 462 32.25 -16.68 -24.54
C ASP A 462 32.41 -15.21 -24.92
N ALA A 463 32.92 -14.92 -26.12
CA ALA A 463 33.14 -13.56 -26.59
C ALA A 463 31.87 -12.77 -26.93
N ARG A 464 30.75 -13.46 -27.20
CA ARG A 464 29.45 -12.83 -27.47
C ARG A 464 28.45 -12.91 -26.32
N THR A 465 28.82 -13.57 -25.22
CA THR A 465 28.01 -13.64 -24.02
C THR A 465 28.11 -12.33 -23.25
N ILE A 466 27.00 -11.65 -23.04
CA ILE A 466 26.89 -10.49 -22.15
C ILE A 466 26.13 -10.89 -20.90
N GLY A 467 26.74 -10.67 -19.74
CA GLY A 467 26.09 -10.85 -18.44
C GLY A 467 24.87 -9.95 -18.28
N GLY A 468 23.92 -10.38 -17.48
CA GLY A 468 22.77 -9.57 -17.09
C GLY A 468 23.14 -8.29 -16.34
N LEU A 469 22.15 -7.45 -16.05
CA LEU A 469 22.32 -6.17 -15.32
C LEU A 469 23.23 -5.17 -16.04
N ARG A 470 23.36 -5.31 -17.34
CA ARG A 470 24.19 -4.51 -18.24
C ARG A 470 23.35 -3.85 -19.32
N ALA A 471 24.03 -3.28 -20.32
CA ALA A 471 23.43 -2.82 -21.56
C ALA A 471 24.35 -3.06 -22.73
N TYR A 472 23.75 -3.15 -23.91
CA TYR A 472 24.41 -3.24 -25.19
C TYR A 472 23.79 -2.25 -26.18
N PHE A 473 24.36 -2.15 -27.38
CA PHE A 473 23.92 -1.21 -28.40
C PHE A 473 23.40 -1.95 -29.62
N ILE A 474 22.34 -1.41 -30.21
CA ILE A 474 21.75 -1.90 -31.45
C ILE A 474 22.01 -0.86 -32.53
N VAL A 475 22.49 -1.28 -33.70
CA VAL A 475 22.82 -0.41 -34.81
C VAL A 475 22.22 -0.95 -36.11
N PRO A 476 21.90 -0.08 -37.09
CA PRO A 476 21.53 -0.53 -38.41
C PRO A 476 22.61 -1.38 -39.05
N GLN A 477 22.21 -2.38 -39.85
CA GLN A 477 23.13 -3.20 -40.57
C GLN A 477 24.03 -2.35 -41.51
N GLY A 478 25.33 -2.64 -41.53
CA GLY A 478 26.30 -1.88 -42.31
C GLY A 478 26.89 -0.64 -41.63
N THR A 479 26.57 -0.43 -40.34
CA THR A 479 27.17 0.66 -39.55
C THR A 479 28.71 0.48 -39.46
N ASP A 480 29.46 1.52 -39.83
CA ASP A 480 30.91 1.53 -39.71
C ASP A 480 31.35 1.88 -38.30
N ILE A 481 31.53 0.86 -37.44
CA ILE A 481 31.92 1.06 -36.03
C ILE A 481 33.30 1.72 -35.85
N LYS A 482 34.16 1.69 -36.86
CA LYS A 482 35.46 2.37 -36.79
C LYS A 482 35.31 3.89 -36.70
N LYS A 483 34.19 4.40 -37.20
CA LYS A 483 33.83 5.83 -37.11
C LYS A 483 33.02 6.17 -35.87
N LEU A 484 32.41 5.18 -35.23
CA LEU A 484 31.55 5.40 -34.08
C LEU A 484 32.38 5.83 -32.86
N ARG A 485 31.97 6.88 -32.20
CA ARG A 485 32.61 7.46 -31.02
C ARG A 485 31.57 7.74 -29.95
N SER A 486 32.01 7.98 -28.72
CA SER A 486 31.15 8.45 -27.64
C SER A 486 31.72 9.78 -27.07
N ASN A 487 30.87 10.52 -26.37
CA ASN A 487 31.28 11.72 -25.62
C ASN A 487 31.55 11.42 -24.14
N LEU A 488 31.87 10.19 -23.78
CA LEU A 488 32.01 9.74 -22.38
C LEU A 488 33.14 10.49 -21.65
N ASP A 489 34.31 10.69 -22.27
CA ASP A 489 35.45 11.34 -21.67
C ASP A 489 35.65 12.80 -22.14
N GLY A 490 34.56 13.47 -22.49
CA GLY A 490 34.52 14.85 -22.96
C GLY A 490 34.02 14.95 -24.40
N THR A 491 33.93 16.20 -24.90
CA THR A 491 33.63 16.43 -26.32
C THR A 491 34.71 15.77 -27.16
N PRO A 492 34.33 14.84 -28.08
CA PRO A 492 35.35 14.29 -28.98
C PRO A 492 35.93 15.45 -29.74
N THR A 493 37.09 15.91 -29.34
CA THR A 493 37.88 16.73 -30.23
C THR A 493 38.10 15.85 -31.45
N SER A 494 37.77 16.35 -32.63
CA SER A 494 37.98 15.67 -33.90
C SER A 494 39.46 15.39 -34.11
N LEU A 495 39.99 14.40 -33.40
CA LEU A 495 41.13 13.67 -33.83
C LEU A 495 40.60 12.62 -34.78
N ASP A 496 40.53 12.95 -36.07
CA ASP A 496 40.50 11.96 -37.14
C ASP A 496 41.73 11.07 -36.89
N THR A 497 41.53 9.99 -36.14
CA THR A 497 42.49 8.90 -36.08
C THR A 497 42.43 8.26 -37.45
N ILE A 498 43.27 8.73 -38.34
CA ILE A 498 43.44 8.20 -39.68
C ILE A 498 44.02 6.79 -39.51
N PHE A 499 43.18 5.79 -39.40
CA PHE A 499 43.46 4.39 -39.76
C PHE A 499 42.73 4.03 -41.05
N ASP A 500 42.69 4.94 -42.01
CA ASP A 500 42.54 4.60 -43.42
C ASP A 500 43.80 5.09 -44.14
N THR A 501 44.73 4.19 -44.22
CA THR A 501 45.87 4.36 -45.11
C THR A 501 45.45 4.05 -46.53
N GLU A 502 44.81 4.98 -47.20
CA GLU A 502 45.30 5.25 -48.54
C GLU A 502 46.67 5.91 -48.29
N GLU A 503 47.74 5.30 -48.79
CA GLU A 503 49.08 5.86 -48.70
C GLU A 503 49.09 7.22 -49.38
N SER A 504 48.87 8.27 -48.58
CA SER A 504 49.04 9.63 -49.03
C SER A 504 50.55 9.86 -49.12
N ASN A 505 51.07 9.94 -50.30
CA ASN A 505 52.45 10.38 -50.55
C ASN A 505 52.68 11.88 -50.26
N ALA A 506 51.79 12.50 -49.48
CA ALA A 506 51.89 13.87 -49.09
C ALA A 506 53.02 14.09 -48.02
N PRO A 507 53.74 15.17 -48.09
CA PRO A 507 54.81 15.47 -47.15
C PRO A 507 54.26 15.58 -45.72
N VAL A 508 55.00 14.97 -44.76
CA VAL A 508 54.72 14.98 -43.33
C VAL A 508 55.64 15.99 -42.66
N TYR A 509 55.09 16.86 -41.85
CA TYR A 509 55.81 17.90 -41.13
C TYR A 509 55.77 17.61 -39.61
N ASN A 510 56.87 17.97 -38.92
CA ASN A 510 56.88 18.05 -37.46
C ASN A 510 56.13 19.30 -37.00
N LEU A 511 55.97 19.48 -35.67
CA LEU A 511 55.29 20.68 -35.10
C LEU A 511 56.09 21.98 -35.30
N GLN A 512 57.37 21.91 -35.72
CA GLN A 512 58.20 23.04 -36.06
C GLN A 512 58.10 23.42 -37.55
N GLY A 513 57.23 22.70 -38.32
CA GLY A 513 57.02 22.96 -39.74
C GLY A 513 58.08 22.36 -40.67
N GLN A 514 58.99 21.52 -40.17
CA GLN A 514 60.00 20.85 -41.00
C GLN A 514 59.43 19.59 -41.61
N CYS A 515 59.65 19.36 -42.90
CA CYS A 515 59.28 18.12 -43.56
C CYS A 515 60.16 16.97 -43.07
N VAL A 516 59.55 15.92 -42.52
CA VAL A 516 60.23 14.76 -41.90
C VAL A 516 60.05 13.47 -42.69
N GLY A 517 59.35 13.54 -43.85
CA GLY A 517 59.14 12.41 -44.74
C GLY A 517 57.82 12.49 -45.50
N ASN A 518 57.51 11.46 -46.30
CA ASN A 518 56.29 11.35 -47.05
C ASN A 518 55.42 10.16 -46.61
N SER A 519 55.82 9.45 -45.54
CA SER A 519 55.12 8.31 -44.98
C SER A 519 55.18 8.35 -43.44
N LEU A 520 54.04 8.22 -42.79
CA LEU A 520 53.90 8.16 -41.33
C LEU A 520 54.48 6.89 -40.73
N ARG A 521 54.58 5.79 -41.49
CA ARG A 521 55.06 4.46 -41.03
C ARG A 521 56.55 4.45 -40.66
N ALA A 522 57.35 5.35 -41.20
CA ALA A 522 58.77 5.42 -40.96
C ALA A 522 59.15 6.38 -39.83
N LEU A 523 58.16 7.04 -39.20
CA LEU A 523 58.42 8.06 -38.21
C LEU A 523 58.32 7.47 -36.79
N LYS A 524 59.09 8.06 -35.88
CA LYS A 524 59.02 7.74 -34.45
C LYS A 524 57.67 8.21 -33.87
N SER A 525 57.28 7.59 -32.76
CA SER A 525 56.10 8.04 -32.01
C SER A 525 56.17 9.56 -31.74
N GLY A 526 55.13 10.27 -32.14
CA GLY A 526 55.10 11.74 -32.05
C GLY A 526 53.88 12.35 -32.78
N ILE A 527 53.80 13.67 -32.73
CA ILE A 527 52.74 14.45 -33.38
C ILE A 527 53.30 15.08 -34.65
N TYR A 528 52.62 14.88 -35.77
CA TYR A 528 53.02 15.34 -37.09
C TYR A 528 51.85 16.05 -37.78
N ILE A 529 52.13 16.75 -38.88
CA ILE A 529 51.14 17.38 -39.76
C ILE A 529 51.27 16.80 -41.15
N GLN A 530 50.19 16.23 -41.72
CA GLN A 530 50.11 15.75 -43.09
C GLN A 530 48.81 16.23 -43.71
N ASN A 531 48.81 16.75 -44.93
CA ASN A 531 47.66 17.32 -45.61
C ASN A 531 46.92 18.40 -44.78
N GLY A 532 47.70 19.23 -44.01
CA GLY A 532 47.13 20.25 -43.13
C GLY A 532 46.44 19.70 -41.86
N LYS A 533 46.46 18.40 -41.64
CA LYS A 533 45.87 17.72 -40.47
C LYS A 533 46.94 17.25 -39.50
N LYS A 534 46.65 17.35 -38.21
CA LYS A 534 47.50 16.86 -37.12
C LYS A 534 47.36 15.34 -37.00
N VAL A 535 48.45 14.59 -37.06
CA VAL A 535 48.50 13.12 -36.99
C VAL A 535 49.39 12.69 -35.84
N VAL A 536 48.93 11.70 -35.07
CA VAL A 536 49.74 11.09 -33.99
C VAL A 536 50.25 9.74 -34.48
N VAL A 537 51.57 9.58 -34.51
CA VAL A 537 52.23 8.29 -34.74
C VAL A 537 52.55 7.71 -33.36
N LYS A 538 52.03 6.51 -33.08
CA LYS A 538 52.24 5.78 -31.83
C LYS A 538 53.48 4.92 -31.89
#